data_1313efae838e6a302b6cfb71ce535f2d
#
_entry.id   1313efae838e6a302b6cfb71ce535f2d
#
_cell.length_a   1.000
_cell.length_b   1.000
_cell.length_c   1.000
_cell.angle_alpha   90.00
_cell.angle_beta   90.00
_cell.angle_gamma   90.00
#
_symmetry.space_group_name_H-M   'P 1'
#
loop_
_entity.id
_entity.type
_entity.pdbx_description
1 polymer ?
#
loop_
_entity_poly.entity_id
_entity_poly.type
_entity_poly.pdbx_seq_one_letter_code
_entity_poly.pdbx_strand_id
1 'polypeptide(L)'
;MHLGVILPNFGEGSSPAGIRRAVEAAEELGFDSVWTTEHIIVGPEGVDPYGRVYDPLVTLGWIAGWAERIGLGTSIVLVPLHNPMHLAKEVATLQELSGGRVHLGVGIGWHEDEYRFMGVPFKERGRRADEALRLMRALWNGASDFEGAFWSFHDATAEPHPSPLPEIWVGGSSDRAIRRAQEFGDVWHPSRGSDAEHVRHVKDAHPDLRIIPRAAAENVPAMLEAGAEGAIISFADEAAMRAFVRPG
;
A
#
# COMPACT_ATOMS: atom_id res chain seq x y z
N MET A 1 -10.57 -4.71 -14.68
CA MET A 1 -10.96 -4.57 -13.25
C MET A 1 -9.91 -5.28 -12.40
N HIS A 2 -9.31 -4.59 -11.42
CA HIS A 2 -8.28 -5.14 -10.53
C HIS A 2 -8.91 -5.53 -9.18
N LEU A 3 -8.83 -6.78 -8.79
CA LEU A 3 -9.34 -7.28 -7.50
C LEU A 3 -8.21 -7.89 -6.68
N GLY A 4 -7.95 -7.31 -5.52
CA GLY A 4 -6.95 -7.80 -4.58
C GLY A 4 -7.54 -8.17 -3.23
N VAL A 5 -6.74 -8.83 -2.39
CA VAL A 5 -7.15 -9.34 -1.08
C VAL A 5 -6.23 -8.79 0.01
N ILE A 6 -6.79 -8.24 1.07
CA ILE A 6 -6.04 -7.92 2.29
C ILE A 6 -5.71 -9.20 3.03
N LEU A 7 -4.42 -9.43 3.24
CA LEU A 7 -3.93 -10.61 3.96
C LEU A 7 -4.13 -10.47 5.49
N PRO A 8 -4.28 -11.59 6.19
CA PRO A 8 -4.36 -11.61 7.65
C PRO A 8 -2.95 -11.48 8.29
N ASN A 9 -2.21 -10.42 7.92
CA ASN A 9 -0.89 -10.13 8.49
C ASN A 9 -0.94 -9.34 9.79
N PHE A 10 -2.15 -9.02 10.30
CA PHE A 10 -2.39 -8.29 11.54
C PHE A 10 -3.54 -8.90 12.35
N GLY A 11 -3.63 -8.51 13.64
CA GLY A 11 -4.59 -9.03 14.60
C GLY A 11 -4.11 -10.31 15.30
N GLU A 12 -4.74 -10.69 16.40
CA GLU A 12 -4.35 -11.83 17.24
C GLU A 12 -4.32 -13.16 16.47
N GLY A 13 -5.19 -13.34 15.48
CA GLY A 13 -5.27 -14.53 14.63
C GLY A 13 -4.21 -14.62 13.52
N SER A 14 -3.36 -13.59 13.38
CA SER A 14 -2.33 -13.57 12.33
C SER A 14 -1.29 -14.67 12.53
N SER A 15 -0.98 -15.41 11.46
CA SER A 15 0.02 -16.47 11.49
C SER A 15 0.59 -16.73 10.10
N PRO A 16 1.85 -17.23 10.00
CA PRO A 16 2.43 -17.59 8.71
C PRO A 16 1.59 -18.58 7.91
N ALA A 17 1.00 -19.60 8.60
CA ALA A 17 0.11 -20.56 7.96
C ALA A 17 -1.20 -19.93 7.45
N GLY A 18 -1.76 -18.97 8.18
CA GLY A 18 -2.95 -18.22 7.77
C GLY A 18 -2.67 -17.36 6.54
N ILE A 19 -1.53 -16.66 6.54
CA ILE A 19 -1.09 -15.83 5.39
C ILE A 19 -0.91 -16.74 4.16
N ARG A 20 -0.21 -17.88 4.31
CA ARG A 20 0.02 -18.81 3.19
C ARG A 20 -1.29 -19.29 2.58
N ARG A 21 -2.22 -19.80 3.41
CA ARG A 21 -3.54 -20.26 2.92
C ARG A 21 -4.31 -19.13 2.21
N ALA A 22 -4.26 -17.90 2.73
CA ALA A 22 -4.95 -16.78 2.10
C ALA A 22 -4.37 -16.43 0.73
N VAL A 23 -3.04 -16.50 0.56
CA VAL A 23 -2.37 -16.28 -0.73
C VAL A 23 -2.71 -17.39 -1.71
N GLU A 24 -2.61 -18.68 -1.30
CA GLU A 24 -2.94 -19.84 -2.12
C GLU A 24 -4.41 -19.79 -2.58
N ALA A 25 -5.34 -19.46 -1.68
CA ALA A 25 -6.74 -19.28 -2.03
C ALA A 25 -6.97 -18.10 -2.98
N ALA A 26 -6.26 -16.96 -2.79
CA ALA A 26 -6.37 -15.83 -3.68
C ALA A 26 -5.90 -16.15 -5.11
N GLU A 27 -4.79 -16.87 -5.27
CA GLU A 27 -4.30 -17.36 -6.57
C GLU A 27 -5.28 -18.35 -7.23
N GLU A 28 -5.80 -19.30 -6.44
CA GLU A 28 -6.78 -20.31 -6.88
C GLU A 28 -8.07 -19.65 -7.39
N LEU A 29 -8.56 -18.64 -6.68
CA LEU A 29 -9.77 -17.89 -7.03
C LEU A 29 -9.52 -16.81 -8.11
N GLY A 30 -8.28 -16.66 -8.56
CA GLY A 30 -7.90 -15.75 -9.64
C GLY A 30 -7.87 -14.27 -9.23
N PHE A 31 -7.66 -13.92 -7.96
CA PHE A 31 -7.39 -12.53 -7.58
C PHE A 31 -6.09 -12.03 -8.19
N ASP A 32 -6.03 -10.71 -8.45
CA ASP A 32 -4.89 -10.11 -9.15
C ASP A 32 -3.72 -9.84 -8.20
N SER A 33 -4.00 -9.60 -6.90
CA SER A 33 -2.97 -9.22 -5.93
C SER A 33 -3.37 -9.52 -4.48
N VAL A 34 -2.36 -9.62 -3.61
CA VAL A 34 -2.49 -9.73 -2.15
C VAL A 34 -1.80 -8.55 -1.47
N TRP A 35 -2.35 -8.11 -0.33
CA TRP A 35 -1.98 -6.84 0.28
C TRP A 35 -1.74 -6.98 1.77
N THR A 36 -0.66 -6.40 2.25
CA THR A 36 -0.29 -6.35 3.66
C THR A 36 -0.53 -4.96 4.27
N THR A 37 -0.80 -4.92 5.56
CA THR A 37 -1.01 -3.68 6.33
C THR A 37 0.21 -3.44 7.23
N GLU A 38 0.56 -2.17 7.46
CA GLU A 38 1.65 -1.77 8.35
C GLU A 38 1.13 -1.06 9.60
N HIS A 39 1.71 -1.44 10.73
CA HIS A 39 1.94 -0.65 11.93
C HIS A 39 3.24 -1.12 12.55
N ILE A 40 4.13 -0.20 12.95
CA ILE A 40 5.46 -0.52 13.48
C ILE A 40 5.38 -0.73 14.99
N ILE A 41 4.80 0.22 15.70
CA ILE A 41 4.60 0.20 17.14
C ILE A 41 3.40 1.06 17.50
N VAL A 42 2.44 0.52 18.24
CA VAL A 42 1.20 1.23 18.55
C VAL A 42 1.07 1.54 20.03
N GLY A 43 0.46 2.68 20.35
CA GLY A 43 0.00 3.02 21.67
C GLY A 43 -1.31 2.31 22.03
N PRO A 44 -1.85 2.52 23.25
CA PRO A 44 -3.03 1.79 23.74
C PRO A 44 -4.26 1.82 22.81
N GLU A 45 -4.46 2.93 22.11
CA GLU A 45 -5.59 3.09 21.16
C GLU A 45 -5.46 2.25 19.89
N GLY A 46 -4.25 1.80 19.57
CA GLY A 46 -3.96 1.01 18.36
C GLY A 46 -3.80 -0.48 18.63
N VAL A 47 -3.84 -0.93 19.88
CA VAL A 47 -3.59 -2.35 20.23
C VAL A 47 -4.59 -3.29 19.56
N ASP A 48 -5.86 -2.94 19.52
CA ASP A 48 -6.85 -3.67 18.75
C ASP A 48 -7.15 -2.91 17.43
N PRO A 49 -6.87 -3.50 16.26
CA PRO A 49 -6.30 -4.84 15.99
C PRO A 49 -4.79 -4.85 15.73
N TYR A 50 -4.06 -3.74 15.92
CA TYR A 50 -2.71 -3.55 15.40
C TYR A 50 -1.58 -3.83 16.40
N GLY A 51 -1.88 -4.36 17.59
CA GLY A 51 -0.86 -4.76 18.55
C GLY A 51 0.00 -5.95 18.11
N ARG A 52 -0.50 -6.75 17.14
CA ARG A 52 0.24 -7.80 16.44
C ARG A 52 0.14 -7.58 14.95
N VAL A 53 1.24 -7.20 14.32
CA VAL A 53 1.35 -6.98 12.87
C VAL A 53 2.67 -7.58 12.39
N TYR A 54 2.64 -8.38 11.33
CA TYR A 54 3.87 -8.73 10.61
C TYR A 54 4.25 -7.61 9.67
N ASP A 55 5.54 -7.27 9.65
CA ASP A 55 6.08 -6.25 8.75
C ASP A 55 5.63 -6.50 7.29
N PRO A 56 5.14 -5.48 6.59
CA PRO A 56 4.57 -5.65 5.26
C PRO A 56 5.60 -6.10 4.22
N LEU A 57 6.77 -5.47 4.15
CA LEU A 57 7.76 -5.76 3.10
C LEU A 57 8.47 -7.09 3.35
N VAL A 58 8.77 -7.42 4.62
CA VAL A 58 9.32 -8.73 4.98
C VAL A 58 8.33 -9.85 4.66
N THR A 59 7.04 -9.63 4.94
CA THR A 59 5.98 -10.59 4.61
C THR A 59 5.86 -10.78 3.09
N LEU A 60 5.85 -9.68 2.32
CA LEU A 60 5.78 -9.76 0.86
C LEU A 60 7.04 -10.39 0.25
N GLY A 61 8.23 -10.13 0.81
CA GLY A 61 9.47 -10.78 0.40
C GLY A 61 9.42 -12.30 0.63
N TRP A 62 8.85 -12.74 1.77
CA TRP A 62 8.63 -14.16 2.03
C TRP A 62 7.64 -14.77 1.04
N ILE A 63 6.53 -14.08 0.73
CA ILE A 63 5.54 -14.53 -0.26
C ILE A 63 6.16 -14.61 -1.66
N ALA A 64 6.95 -13.58 -2.07
CA ALA A 64 7.61 -13.55 -3.36
C ALA A 64 8.50 -14.77 -3.64
N GLY A 65 9.06 -15.36 -2.57
CA GLY A 65 9.94 -16.53 -2.67
C GLY A 65 9.22 -17.85 -3.04
N TRP A 66 7.87 -17.89 -3.04
CA TRP A 66 7.11 -19.12 -3.34
C TRP A 66 5.83 -18.89 -4.15
N ALA A 67 5.26 -17.68 -4.16
CA ALA A 67 4.13 -17.31 -5.02
C ALA A 67 4.64 -16.73 -6.32
N GLU A 68 4.26 -17.30 -7.46
CA GLU A 68 4.88 -16.98 -8.75
C GLU A 68 4.11 -15.93 -9.58
N ARG A 69 2.81 -15.79 -9.36
CA ARG A 69 1.95 -15.00 -10.26
C ARG A 69 1.29 -13.79 -9.63
N ILE A 70 0.87 -13.92 -8.37
CA ILE A 70 0.03 -12.92 -7.71
C ILE A 70 0.80 -11.61 -7.48
N GLY A 71 0.15 -10.48 -7.71
CA GLY A 71 0.68 -9.17 -7.37
C GLY A 71 0.87 -8.99 -5.86
N LEU A 72 1.85 -8.20 -5.45
CA LEU A 72 2.29 -8.02 -4.07
C LEU A 72 2.11 -6.56 -3.66
N GLY A 73 1.13 -6.26 -2.82
CA GLY A 73 0.77 -4.90 -2.46
C GLY A 73 0.91 -4.57 -0.98
N THR A 74 1.09 -3.30 -0.69
CA THR A 74 0.98 -2.76 0.67
C THR A 74 -0.23 -1.84 0.80
N SER A 75 -1.04 -1.99 1.85
CA SER A 75 -2.21 -1.14 2.12
C SER A 75 -2.20 -0.70 3.59
N ILE A 76 -1.33 0.20 3.96
CA ILE A 76 -0.30 0.95 3.22
C ILE A 76 1.00 0.96 4.04
N VAL A 77 2.16 1.26 3.41
CA VAL A 77 3.40 1.61 4.12
C VAL A 77 3.30 3.04 4.65
N LEU A 78 3.72 3.24 5.90
CA LEU A 78 3.75 4.54 6.58
C LEU A 78 5.03 5.31 6.20
N VAL A 79 5.10 5.79 4.96
CA VAL A 79 6.32 6.39 4.38
C VAL A 79 7.06 7.37 5.30
N PRO A 80 6.39 8.27 6.05
CA PRO A 80 7.09 9.22 6.91
C PRO A 80 7.83 8.61 8.10
N LEU A 81 7.55 7.33 8.42
CA LEU A 81 8.20 6.60 9.52
C LEU A 81 9.45 5.84 9.06
N HIS A 82 9.68 5.77 7.75
CA HIS A 82 10.85 5.13 7.15
C HIS A 82 11.92 6.14 6.74
N ASN A 83 13.17 5.66 6.65
CA ASN A 83 14.17 6.35 5.86
C ASN A 83 13.89 6.06 4.37
N PRO A 84 13.63 7.09 3.53
CA PRO A 84 13.20 6.87 2.16
C PRO A 84 14.26 6.25 1.26
N MET A 85 15.55 6.40 1.56
CA MET A 85 16.63 5.74 0.83
C MET A 85 16.63 4.24 1.07
N HIS A 86 16.40 3.84 2.34
CA HIS A 86 16.29 2.44 2.71
C HIS A 86 15.01 1.81 2.13
N LEU A 87 13.87 2.48 2.27
CA LEU A 87 12.60 2.03 1.70
C LEU A 87 12.68 1.90 0.18
N ALA A 88 13.33 2.85 -0.51
CA ALA A 88 13.54 2.75 -1.96
C ALA A 88 14.34 1.50 -2.34
N LYS A 89 15.38 1.17 -1.57
CA LYS A 89 16.20 -0.03 -1.76
C LYS A 89 15.39 -1.31 -1.54
N GLU A 90 14.62 -1.38 -0.46
CA GLU A 90 13.78 -2.54 -0.13
C GLU A 90 12.75 -2.82 -1.23
N VAL A 91 12.04 -1.76 -1.66
CA VAL A 91 11.02 -1.86 -2.72
C VAL A 91 11.64 -2.23 -4.06
N ALA A 92 12.77 -1.63 -4.45
CA ALA A 92 13.48 -1.97 -5.68
C ALA A 92 13.93 -3.44 -5.68
N THR A 93 14.46 -3.91 -4.54
CA THR A 93 14.87 -5.31 -4.37
C THR A 93 13.67 -6.25 -4.48
N LEU A 94 12.56 -5.95 -3.81
CA LEU A 94 11.34 -6.76 -3.88
C LEU A 94 10.76 -6.77 -5.30
N GLN A 95 10.79 -5.63 -6.00
CA GLN A 95 10.33 -5.53 -7.38
C GLN A 95 11.13 -6.44 -8.31
N GLU A 96 12.44 -6.45 -8.19
CA GLU A 96 13.31 -7.33 -8.99
C GLU A 96 13.11 -8.80 -8.61
N LEU A 97 13.17 -9.15 -7.33
CA LEU A 97 13.01 -10.53 -6.86
C LEU A 97 11.63 -11.13 -7.15
N SER A 98 10.60 -10.28 -7.19
CA SER A 98 9.24 -10.71 -7.54
C SER A 98 8.97 -10.76 -9.06
N GLY A 99 9.91 -10.31 -9.91
CA GLY A 99 9.68 -10.21 -11.35
C GLY A 99 8.71 -9.11 -11.74
N GLY A 100 8.73 -7.99 -11.04
CA GLY A 100 7.94 -6.80 -11.39
C GLY A 100 6.51 -6.77 -10.86
N ARG A 101 6.21 -7.49 -9.77
CA ARG A 101 4.85 -7.67 -9.25
C ARG A 101 4.46 -6.76 -8.08
N VAL A 102 5.27 -5.74 -7.74
CA VAL A 102 5.02 -4.88 -6.58
C VAL A 102 4.06 -3.75 -6.88
N HIS A 103 3.05 -3.59 -6.05
CA HIS A 103 2.17 -2.42 -5.94
C HIS A 103 2.44 -1.72 -4.60
N LEU A 104 3.17 -0.60 -4.63
CA LEU A 104 3.55 0.09 -3.41
C LEU A 104 2.43 1.03 -2.94
N GLY A 105 1.57 0.54 -2.07
CA GLY A 105 0.60 1.38 -1.38
C GLY A 105 1.26 2.18 -0.26
N VAL A 106 1.12 3.51 -0.31
CA VAL A 106 1.78 4.47 0.58
C VAL A 106 0.78 5.36 1.29
N GLY A 107 1.10 5.77 2.51
CA GLY A 107 0.28 6.72 3.26
C GLY A 107 1.05 7.42 4.34
N ILE A 108 0.34 8.28 5.08
CA ILE A 108 0.94 9.11 6.14
C ILE A 108 0.52 8.67 7.55
N GLY A 109 -0.30 7.63 7.70
CA GLY A 109 -0.75 7.16 9.01
C GLY A 109 -1.64 8.14 9.79
N TRP A 110 -2.24 7.63 10.84
CA TRP A 110 -3.19 8.37 11.69
C TRP A 110 -2.81 8.34 13.17
N HIS A 111 -1.98 7.37 13.61
CA HIS A 111 -1.69 7.08 15.00
C HIS A 111 -0.53 7.95 15.52
N GLU A 112 -0.84 9.01 16.27
CA GLU A 112 0.15 10.00 16.71
C GLU A 112 1.20 9.40 17.66
N ASP A 113 0.83 8.44 18.51
CA ASP A 113 1.77 7.76 19.41
C ASP A 113 2.86 7.00 18.66
N GLU A 114 2.53 6.38 17.54
CA GLU A 114 3.48 5.69 16.66
C GLU A 114 4.57 6.65 16.17
N TYR A 115 4.16 7.84 15.74
CA TYR A 115 5.08 8.93 15.37
C TYR A 115 5.97 9.38 16.52
N ARG A 116 5.38 9.53 17.70
CA ARG A 116 6.11 9.91 18.92
C ARG A 116 7.16 8.86 19.30
N PHE A 117 6.81 7.57 19.24
CA PHE A 117 7.73 6.47 19.52
C PHE A 117 8.86 6.38 18.49
N MET A 118 8.55 6.64 17.21
CA MET A 118 9.53 6.65 16.13
C MET A 118 10.35 7.94 16.04
N GLY A 119 10.08 8.93 16.91
CA GLY A 119 10.83 10.19 16.93
C GLY A 119 10.55 11.11 15.73
N VAL A 120 9.43 10.93 15.03
CA VAL A 120 9.07 11.73 13.87
C VAL A 120 7.96 12.71 14.23
N PRO A 121 8.11 14.04 13.95
CA PRO A 121 7.08 15.02 14.23
C PRO A 121 5.80 14.76 13.43
N PHE A 122 4.69 14.46 14.14
CA PHE A 122 3.41 14.10 13.50
C PHE A 122 2.89 15.16 12.53
N LYS A 123 3.08 16.44 12.84
CA LYS A 123 2.64 17.56 11.97
C LYS A 123 3.41 17.66 10.65
N GLU A 124 4.59 17.05 10.55
CA GLU A 124 5.43 17.08 9.35
C GLU A 124 5.15 15.90 8.41
N ARG A 125 4.35 14.91 8.83
CA ARG A 125 4.18 13.63 8.11
C ARG A 125 3.79 13.79 6.63
N GLY A 126 2.96 14.79 6.30
CA GLY A 126 2.58 15.07 4.91
C GLY A 126 3.75 15.54 4.05
N ARG A 127 4.51 16.54 4.53
CA ARG A 127 5.67 17.08 3.81
C ARG A 127 6.80 16.05 3.68
N ARG A 128 7.01 15.26 4.73
CA ARG A 128 7.97 14.14 4.70
C ARG A 128 7.57 13.08 3.68
N ALA A 129 6.29 12.71 3.61
CA ALA A 129 5.82 11.78 2.59
C ALA A 129 6.04 12.32 1.17
N ASP A 130 5.70 13.58 0.92
CA ASP A 130 5.84 14.20 -0.40
C ASP A 130 7.31 14.22 -0.85
N GLU A 131 8.24 14.58 0.05
CA GLU A 131 9.66 14.56 -0.25
C GLU A 131 10.21 13.14 -0.40
N ALA A 132 9.80 12.21 0.47
CA ALA A 132 10.20 10.81 0.39
C ALA A 132 9.82 10.17 -0.94
N LEU A 133 8.59 10.41 -1.44
CA LEU A 133 8.15 9.87 -2.72
C LEU A 133 8.96 10.43 -3.91
N ARG A 134 9.30 11.73 -3.88
CA ARG A 134 10.21 12.33 -4.87
C ARG A 134 11.60 11.70 -4.83
N LEU A 135 12.14 11.53 -3.63
CA LEU A 135 13.47 10.93 -3.43
C LEU A 135 13.50 9.47 -3.92
N MET A 136 12.49 8.67 -3.55
CA MET A 136 12.41 7.27 -3.98
C MET A 136 12.34 7.16 -5.51
N ARG A 137 11.49 7.95 -6.16
CA ARG A 137 11.42 7.99 -7.63
C ARG A 137 12.75 8.44 -8.25
N ALA A 138 13.45 9.41 -7.65
CA ALA A 138 14.76 9.86 -8.12
C ALA A 138 15.79 8.71 -8.08
N LEU A 139 15.88 7.98 -6.96
CA LEU A 139 16.76 6.82 -6.82
C LEU A 139 16.44 5.71 -7.81
N TRP A 140 15.17 5.37 -8.00
CA TRP A 140 14.74 4.35 -8.96
C TRP A 140 15.06 4.72 -10.42
N ASN A 141 15.17 6.01 -10.71
CA ASN A 141 15.59 6.52 -12.02
C ASN A 141 17.10 6.81 -12.11
N GLY A 142 17.90 6.38 -11.14
CA GLY A 142 19.35 6.45 -11.18
C GLY A 142 19.94 7.83 -10.85
N ALA A 143 19.21 8.68 -10.11
CA ALA A 143 19.78 9.95 -9.67
C ALA A 143 20.95 9.73 -8.72
N SER A 144 22.06 10.41 -8.98
CA SER A 144 23.26 10.46 -8.12
C SER A 144 23.17 11.53 -7.03
N ASP A 145 22.27 12.49 -7.21
CA ASP A 145 22.13 13.66 -6.33
C ASP A 145 20.65 13.95 -6.03
N PHE A 146 20.38 14.37 -4.81
CA PHE A 146 19.06 14.82 -4.37
C PHE A 146 19.20 15.87 -3.27
N GLU A 147 18.47 16.97 -3.39
CA GLU A 147 18.37 18.02 -2.38
C GLU A 147 16.91 18.19 -1.94
N GLY A 148 16.67 18.00 -0.64
CA GLY A 148 15.38 18.17 -0.01
C GLY A 148 15.45 18.92 1.32
N ALA A 149 14.30 19.14 1.94
CA ALA A 149 14.21 19.77 3.24
C ALA A 149 14.50 18.80 4.41
N PHE A 150 14.32 17.50 4.18
CA PHE A 150 14.51 16.45 5.18
C PHE A 150 15.63 15.49 4.83
N TRP A 151 15.93 15.28 3.55
CA TRP A 151 16.94 14.35 3.08
C TRP A 151 17.71 14.92 1.89
N SER A 152 19.02 14.64 1.87
CA SER A 152 19.89 14.96 0.74
C SER A 152 20.95 13.87 0.56
N PHE A 153 21.45 13.72 -0.65
CA PHE A 153 22.63 12.90 -0.94
C PHE A 153 23.34 13.43 -2.20
N HIS A 154 24.64 13.19 -2.32
CA HIS A 154 25.48 13.60 -3.43
C HIS A 154 26.42 12.45 -3.82
N ASP A 155 26.76 12.38 -5.10
CA ASP A 155 27.68 11.37 -5.66
C ASP A 155 27.31 9.93 -5.24
N ALA A 156 26.00 9.64 -5.11
CA ALA A 156 25.51 8.35 -4.62
C ALA A 156 25.15 7.40 -5.78
N THR A 157 25.26 6.10 -5.51
CA THR A 157 24.76 5.03 -6.38
C THR A 157 23.81 4.13 -5.60
N ALA A 158 22.65 3.84 -6.15
CA ALA A 158 21.62 3.02 -5.51
C ALA A 158 21.03 1.99 -6.48
N GLU A 159 21.71 0.86 -6.63
CA GLU A 159 21.22 -0.31 -7.38
C GLU A 159 20.40 -1.26 -6.46
N PRO A 160 19.45 -2.08 -7.01
CA PRO A 160 19.04 -2.11 -8.40
C PRO A 160 18.11 -0.95 -8.79
N HIS A 161 18.09 -0.60 -10.08
CA HIS A 161 17.05 0.25 -10.66
C HIS A 161 15.89 -0.64 -11.12
N PRO A 162 14.71 -0.57 -10.49
CA PRO A 162 13.63 -1.49 -10.79
C PRO A 162 13.06 -1.26 -12.20
N SER A 163 12.86 -2.34 -12.96
CA SER A 163 12.25 -2.29 -14.29
C SER A 163 11.26 -3.46 -14.45
N PRO A 164 9.94 -3.19 -14.59
CA PRO A 164 9.30 -1.87 -14.55
C PRO A 164 9.42 -1.19 -13.18
N LEU A 165 9.20 0.13 -13.12
CA LEU A 165 9.05 0.84 -11.85
C LEU A 165 7.83 0.29 -11.08
N PRO A 166 7.91 0.17 -9.74
CA PRO A 166 6.74 -0.21 -8.94
C PRO A 166 5.65 0.87 -9.05
N GLU A 167 4.40 0.46 -9.22
CA GLU A 167 3.27 1.39 -9.14
C GLU A 167 3.14 1.95 -7.72
N ILE A 168 2.94 3.25 -7.60
CA ILE A 168 2.69 3.93 -6.32
C ILE A 168 1.18 4.15 -6.15
N TRP A 169 0.60 3.52 -5.13
CA TRP A 169 -0.81 3.63 -4.78
C TRP A 169 -0.97 4.49 -3.53
N VAL A 170 -1.52 5.69 -3.67
CA VAL A 170 -1.59 6.65 -2.57
C VAL A 170 -2.85 6.49 -1.75
N GLY A 171 -2.68 6.13 -0.48
CA GLY A 171 -3.75 5.97 0.51
C GLY A 171 -4.23 7.29 1.11
N GLY A 172 -5.40 7.20 1.76
CA GLY A 172 -6.04 8.32 2.44
C GLY A 172 -7.19 8.94 1.67
N SER A 173 -8.13 9.58 2.41
CA SER A 173 -9.41 10.04 1.88
C SER A 173 -9.55 11.57 1.88
N SER A 174 -8.50 12.31 2.25
CA SER A 174 -8.52 13.78 2.25
C SER A 174 -8.12 14.37 0.91
N ASP A 175 -8.53 15.62 0.63
CA ASP A 175 -8.09 16.37 -0.56
C ASP A 175 -6.57 16.40 -0.73
N ARG A 176 -5.83 16.40 0.39
CA ARG A 176 -4.35 16.34 0.35
C ARG A 176 -3.86 14.97 -0.13
N ALA A 177 -4.56 13.89 0.22
CA ALA A 177 -4.23 12.56 -0.27
C ALA A 177 -4.54 12.44 -1.76
N ILE A 178 -5.67 12.99 -2.23
CA ILE A 178 -6.05 13.02 -3.64
C ILE A 178 -5.01 13.80 -4.45
N ARG A 179 -4.63 15.01 -4.00
CA ARG A 179 -3.54 15.77 -4.65
C ARG A 179 -2.22 15.02 -4.69
N ARG A 180 -1.86 14.31 -3.60
CA ARG A 180 -0.65 13.47 -3.56
C ARG A 180 -0.73 12.32 -4.56
N ALA A 181 -1.91 11.71 -4.73
CA ALA A 181 -2.11 10.66 -5.73
C ALA A 181 -1.92 11.19 -7.15
N GLN A 182 -2.40 12.40 -7.43
CA GLN A 182 -2.22 13.05 -8.73
C GLN A 182 -0.77 13.46 -9.03
N GLU A 183 -0.01 13.87 -8.00
CA GLU A 183 1.35 14.39 -8.15
C GLU A 183 2.40 13.26 -8.15
N PHE A 184 2.24 12.27 -7.27
CA PHE A 184 3.25 11.25 -7.01
C PHE A 184 2.77 9.81 -7.24
N GLY A 185 1.46 9.60 -7.39
CA GLY A 185 0.86 8.28 -7.48
C GLY A 185 0.53 7.87 -8.91
N ASP A 186 0.27 6.58 -9.06
CA ASP A 186 -0.32 5.97 -10.25
C ASP A 186 -1.79 5.59 -10.01
N VAL A 187 -2.15 5.43 -8.72
CA VAL A 187 -3.49 5.06 -8.26
C VAL A 187 -3.83 5.81 -6.96
N TRP A 188 -5.05 6.32 -6.85
CA TRP A 188 -5.61 6.70 -5.56
C TRP A 188 -6.25 5.46 -4.90
N HIS A 189 -5.76 5.14 -3.70
CA HIS A 189 -6.13 3.96 -2.93
C HIS A 189 -6.78 4.34 -1.59
N PRO A 190 -8.00 4.91 -1.60
CA PRO A 190 -8.67 5.28 -0.37
C PRO A 190 -9.09 4.06 0.46
N SER A 191 -9.15 4.25 1.77
CA SER A 191 -9.60 3.24 2.71
C SER A 191 -10.71 3.78 3.61
N ARG A 192 -10.46 3.98 4.88
CA ARG A 192 -11.45 4.51 5.82
C ARG A 192 -11.92 5.91 5.41
N GLY A 193 -13.22 6.14 5.51
CA GLY A 193 -13.85 7.44 5.23
C GLY A 193 -14.11 7.73 3.75
N SER A 194 -13.95 6.72 2.87
CA SER A 194 -14.38 6.82 1.49
C SER A 194 -15.47 5.78 1.22
N ASP A 195 -16.62 6.26 0.80
CA ASP A 195 -17.74 5.48 0.29
C ASP A 195 -17.87 5.65 -1.23
N ALA A 196 -18.89 5.04 -1.82
CA ALA A 196 -19.14 5.13 -3.25
C ALA A 196 -19.48 6.57 -3.71
N GLU A 197 -20.11 7.37 -2.87
CA GLU A 197 -20.41 8.78 -3.18
C GLU A 197 -19.12 9.60 -3.27
N HIS A 198 -18.20 9.43 -2.33
CA HIS A 198 -16.91 10.09 -2.37
C HIS A 198 -16.07 9.63 -3.58
N VAL A 199 -16.06 8.33 -3.89
CA VAL A 199 -15.37 7.81 -5.09
C VAL A 199 -15.93 8.45 -6.35
N ARG A 200 -17.27 8.52 -6.50
CA ARG A 200 -17.92 9.18 -7.65
C ARG A 200 -17.54 10.65 -7.76
N HIS A 201 -17.63 11.38 -6.64
CA HIS A 201 -17.27 12.80 -6.60
C HIS A 201 -15.81 13.04 -7.07
N VAL A 202 -14.87 12.21 -6.59
CA VAL A 202 -13.47 12.32 -6.99
C VAL A 202 -13.27 11.93 -8.47
N LYS A 203 -13.94 10.87 -8.95
CA LYS A 203 -13.84 10.44 -10.35
C LYS A 203 -14.43 11.48 -11.30
N ASP A 204 -15.54 12.12 -10.95
CA ASP A 204 -16.14 13.21 -11.73
C ASP A 204 -15.21 14.44 -11.82
N ALA A 205 -14.54 14.78 -10.71
CA ALA A 205 -13.58 15.89 -10.65
C ALA A 205 -12.24 15.56 -11.33
N HIS A 206 -11.84 14.31 -11.37
CA HIS A 206 -10.54 13.81 -11.85
C HIS A 206 -10.72 12.56 -12.71
N PRO A 207 -11.26 12.66 -13.94
CA PRO A 207 -11.61 11.51 -14.78
C PRO A 207 -10.43 10.57 -15.09
N ASP A 208 -9.23 11.12 -15.19
CA ASP A 208 -8.00 10.36 -15.52
C ASP A 208 -7.36 9.67 -14.32
N LEU A 209 -7.79 10.00 -13.09
CA LEU A 209 -7.26 9.38 -11.89
C LEU A 209 -7.77 7.95 -11.77
N ARG A 210 -6.85 7.01 -11.71
CA ARG A 210 -7.16 5.60 -11.40
C ARG A 210 -7.54 5.49 -9.93
N ILE A 211 -8.67 4.85 -9.65
CA ILE A 211 -9.21 4.72 -8.28
C ILE A 211 -9.44 3.25 -7.99
N ILE A 212 -8.73 2.73 -6.98
CA ILE A 212 -8.89 1.35 -6.50
C ILE A 212 -8.94 1.38 -4.98
N PRO A 213 -10.14 1.46 -4.37
CA PRO A 213 -10.30 1.58 -2.93
C PRO A 213 -10.02 0.27 -2.19
N ARG A 214 -9.69 0.36 -0.91
CA ARG A 214 -9.86 -0.73 0.03
C ARG A 214 -11.30 -0.75 0.51
N ALA A 215 -12.00 -1.88 0.34
CA ALA A 215 -13.41 -2.02 0.64
C ALA A 215 -13.74 -3.35 1.32
N ALA A 216 -14.88 -3.41 2.02
CA ALA A 216 -15.50 -4.68 2.37
C ALA A 216 -16.17 -5.29 1.13
N ALA A 217 -16.30 -6.61 1.09
CA ALA A 217 -16.79 -7.34 -0.08
C ALA A 217 -18.17 -6.86 -0.58
N GLU A 218 -19.07 -6.57 0.36
CA GLU A 218 -20.43 -6.09 0.08
C GLU A 218 -20.48 -4.70 -0.58
N ASN A 219 -19.44 -3.88 -0.41
CA ASN A 219 -19.36 -2.53 -0.96
C ASN A 219 -18.74 -2.47 -2.36
N VAL A 220 -18.11 -3.55 -2.82
CA VAL A 220 -17.39 -3.59 -4.10
C VAL A 220 -18.29 -3.20 -5.28
N PRO A 221 -19.51 -3.72 -5.43
CA PRO A 221 -20.39 -3.33 -6.56
C PRO A 221 -20.65 -1.82 -6.60
N ALA A 222 -20.98 -1.21 -5.46
CA ALA A 222 -21.23 0.23 -5.37
C ALA A 222 -19.99 1.07 -5.69
N MET A 223 -18.78 0.62 -5.31
CA MET A 223 -17.53 1.28 -5.66
C MET A 223 -17.25 1.25 -7.17
N LEU A 224 -17.51 0.12 -7.81
CA LEU A 224 -17.36 -0.02 -9.27
C LEU A 224 -18.37 0.86 -10.04
N GLU A 225 -19.62 0.89 -9.62
CA GLU A 225 -20.66 1.78 -10.17
C GLU A 225 -20.32 3.27 -9.99
N ALA A 226 -19.54 3.60 -8.96
CA ALA A 226 -19.02 4.94 -8.70
C ALA A 226 -17.80 5.31 -9.57
N GLY A 227 -17.28 4.39 -10.39
CA GLY A 227 -16.17 4.62 -11.30
C GLY A 227 -14.82 4.12 -10.77
N ALA A 228 -14.79 3.30 -9.72
CA ALA A 228 -13.58 2.60 -9.33
C ALA A 228 -13.20 1.54 -10.38
N GLU A 229 -11.90 1.35 -10.60
CA GLU A 229 -11.36 0.40 -11.58
C GLU A 229 -11.06 -0.98 -10.98
N GLY A 230 -11.43 -1.16 -9.72
CA GLY A 230 -11.24 -2.38 -8.94
C GLY A 230 -11.44 -2.13 -7.45
N ALA A 231 -11.04 -3.10 -6.63
CA ALA A 231 -11.03 -2.97 -5.18
C ALA A 231 -10.01 -3.91 -4.53
N ILE A 232 -9.44 -3.48 -3.40
CA ILE A 232 -8.67 -4.33 -2.50
C ILE A 232 -9.58 -4.70 -1.34
N ILE A 233 -9.91 -5.98 -1.24
CA ILE A 233 -11.03 -6.48 -0.45
C ILE A 233 -10.53 -7.00 0.90
N SER A 234 -11.17 -6.54 1.97
CA SER A 234 -11.00 -7.11 3.30
C SER A 234 -12.08 -8.17 3.53
N PHE A 235 -11.70 -9.44 3.63
CA PHE A 235 -12.60 -10.53 3.99
C PHE A 235 -12.50 -10.82 5.49
N ALA A 236 -13.59 -11.30 6.07
CA ALA A 236 -13.59 -11.74 7.47
C ALA A 236 -12.71 -12.98 7.68
N ASP A 237 -12.74 -13.90 6.73
CA ASP A 237 -11.97 -15.14 6.70
C ASP A 237 -11.86 -15.73 5.28
N GLU A 238 -11.19 -16.87 5.16
CA GLU A 238 -11.04 -17.59 3.87
C GLU A 238 -12.38 -18.08 3.30
N ALA A 239 -13.34 -18.46 4.16
CA ALA A 239 -14.67 -18.93 3.69
C ALA A 239 -15.43 -17.78 3.03
N ALA A 240 -15.38 -16.57 3.60
CA ALA A 240 -15.96 -15.38 3.01
C ALA A 240 -15.29 -15.02 1.66
N MET A 241 -13.98 -15.17 1.55
CA MET A 241 -13.26 -14.97 0.29
C MET A 241 -13.68 -15.99 -0.79
N ARG A 242 -13.82 -17.28 -0.42
CA ARG A 242 -14.27 -18.33 -1.33
C ARG A 242 -15.73 -18.19 -1.76
N ALA A 243 -16.56 -17.56 -0.93
CA ALA A 243 -17.96 -17.27 -1.24
C ALA A 243 -18.17 -16.01 -2.08
N PHE A 244 -17.12 -15.19 -2.26
CA PHE A 244 -17.21 -13.94 -2.99
C PHE A 244 -17.50 -14.18 -4.49
N VAL A 245 -18.60 -13.59 -4.96
CA VAL A 245 -18.95 -13.59 -6.39
C VAL A 245 -18.36 -12.34 -7.04
N ARG A 246 -17.50 -12.54 -8.00
CA ARG A 246 -16.92 -11.43 -8.76
C ARG A 246 -18.00 -10.65 -9.48
N PRO A 247 -18.01 -9.34 -9.39
CA PRO A 247 -18.85 -8.51 -10.25
C PRO A 247 -18.49 -8.75 -11.73
N GLY A 248 -19.51 -8.81 -12.57
CA GLY A 248 -19.37 -9.04 -14.02
C GLY A 248 -18.77 -7.84 -14.77
#